data_84f9c4bc3679b195b6854c4ea380c2c1
#
_entry.id   84f9c4bc3679b195b6854c4ea380c2c1
#
_cell.length_a   1.000
_cell.length_b   1.000
_cell.length_c   1.000
_cell.angle_alpha   90.00
_cell.angle_beta   90.00
_cell.angle_gamma   90.00
#
_symmetry.space_group_name_H-M   'P 1'
#
loop_
_entity.id
_entity.type
_entity.pdbx_description
1 polymer ?
#
loop_
_entity_poly.entity_id
_entity_poly.type
_entity_poly.pdbx_seq_one_letter_code
_entity_poly.pdbx_strand_id
1 'polypeptide(L)'
;MKQGFVKVASATPRIRVADPVYNAQVICEQAKEAAEHGAKIVVFPELCITGYTCNDLFLQELLLEKAKEALLTIAEETGQLETLFLVGLPVDKDGRLYNVAAVLYRGRILGMIPKKNIPMYAEFYEGRHFTPGEETVTEYRLGKQVIPFGSNLLFRCEELPELILGCELCEDLWVAEPPSTSHALMGATVIANLSASNETVSKDDYRTLLIKASSARLLCGYIYTSAGEGESTQDLVFGGHDLIAENGTLLVQSARFTTGILYTDLDVLKISSERRRMGTFGKRPMKPYLTVPFSMQLTGTKLDRKFAAHPFVPEDMVERNRRCEDILSIQAFGLKKRYEHIGCKTAVLGISGGLDSTLALLVTVRTFDLLGLPRSGIIAVTMPCFGTTDRTYENACLLAKTLGTTLREVDIRESVTRHFADIGQDMECHDVTYENGQARERTQVLMDIANKENALVIGTGDMSELALGWATYNGDHMSMYGVNAGVPKTLVRHLVAYYADTCNNAELTAVLKDVLDTPVSPELLPPVEGNIAQKTEDLVGPYELHDFFLYYMLRCGYAPDKVYRIARETFEGKYDDSTIRKWLKNFYRRFFTQQFKRSCLPDGPKVGSVALSPRGDLRMPSDACARIWLDQLEEI
;
A
#
# COMPACT_ATOMS: atom_id res chain seq x y z
N MET A 1 19.02 5.88 -4.40
CA MET A 1 18.31 5.88 -3.09
C MET A 1 17.55 7.18 -2.79
N LYS A 2 17.33 8.03 -3.80
CA LYS A 2 16.53 9.26 -3.61
C LYS A 2 15.14 8.92 -3.09
N GLN A 3 14.62 9.75 -2.19
CA GLN A 3 13.28 9.63 -1.59
C GLN A 3 13.05 8.32 -0.81
N GLY A 4 14.14 7.65 -0.38
CA GLY A 4 14.08 6.44 0.45
C GLY A 4 13.83 5.13 -0.30
N PHE A 5 13.77 5.14 -1.62
CA PHE A 5 13.72 3.92 -2.42
C PHE A 5 15.12 3.31 -2.54
N VAL A 6 15.28 2.09 -2.02
CA VAL A 6 16.52 1.31 -2.06
C VAL A 6 16.31 0.10 -2.95
N LYS A 7 16.96 0.07 -4.11
CA LYS A 7 16.91 -1.10 -4.98
C LYS A 7 17.65 -2.26 -4.33
N VAL A 8 16.98 -3.40 -4.22
CA VAL A 8 17.51 -4.62 -3.62
C VAL A 8 17.38 -5.79 -4.58
N ALA A 9 18.25 -6.76 -4.43
CA ALA A 9 18.23 -7.97 -5.22
C ALA A 9 18.37 -9.23 -4.34
N SER A 10 17.66 -10.27 -4.73
CA SER A 10 17.86 -11.65 -4.29
C SER A 10 18.46 -12.42 -5.45
N ALA A 11 19.62 -13.01 -5.27
CA ALA A 11 20.39 -13.64 -6.34
C ALA A 11 20.66 -15.11 -6.02
N THR A 12 20.08 -16.03 -6.80
CA THR A 12 20.29 -17.47 -6.66
C THR A 12 21.19 -17.97 -7.79
N PRO A 13 22.49 -18.19 -7.54
CA PRO A 13 23.42 -18.72 -8.52
C PRO A 13 23.22 -20.22 -8.72
N ARG A 14 23.56 -20.71 -9.91
CA ARG A 14 23.77 -22.13 -10.13
C ARG A 14 25.12 -22.55 -9.59
N ILE A 15 25.16 -23.25 -8.47
CA ILE A 15 26.40 -23.60 -7.78
C ILE A 15 26.90 -25.01 -8.17
N ARG A 16 28.10 -25.34 -7.66
CA ARG A 16 28.63 -26.71 -7.62
C ARG A 16 29.03 -27.03 -6.18
N VAL A 17 28.52 -28.16 -5.69
CA VAL A 17 28.82 -28.62 -4.33
C VAL A 17 30.33 -28.84 -4.17
N ALA A 18 30.92 -28.29 -3.10
CA ALA A 18 32.33 -28.38 -2.76
C ALA A 18 33.30 -27.77 -3.80
N ASP A 19 32.84 -26.81 -4.63
CA ASP A 19 33.66 -26.08 -5.58
C ASP A 19 33.62 -24.55 -5.32
N PRO A 20 34.29 -24.08 -4.24
CA PRO A 20 34.29 -22.66 -3.87
C PRO A 20 34.83 -21.73 -4.97
N VAL A 21 35.74 -22.21 -5.81
CA VAL A 21 36.33 -21.41 -6.88
C VAL A 21 35.31 -21.10 -7.97
N TYR A 22 34.61 -22.12 -8.45
CA TYR A 22 33.54 -21.96 -9.42
C TYR A 22 32.39 -21.10 -8.85
N ASN A 23 31.99 -21.37 -7.60
CA ASN A 23 30.89 -20.66 -6.96
C ASN A 23 31.21 -19.18 -6.76
N ALA A 24 32.45 -18.84 -6.38
CA ALA A 24 32.90 -17.44 -6.28
C ALA A 24 32.82 -16.72 -7.64
N GLN A 25 33.20 -17.38 -8.73
CA GLN A 25 33.09 -16.80 -10.06
C GLN A 25 31.64 -16.44 -10.42
N VAL A 26 30.72 -17.39 -10.26
CA VAL A 26 29.29 -17.16 -10.58
C VAL A 26 28.68 -16.10 -9.67
N ILE A 27 29.03 -16.09 -8.38
CA ILE A 27 28.62 -15.04 -7.44
C ILE A 27 29.14 -13.66 -7.90
N CYS A 28 30.39 -13.54 -8.32
CA CYS A 28 30.95 -12.29 -8.84
C CYS A 28 30.25 -11.81 -10.12
N GLU A 29 29.91 -12.73 -11.03
CA GLU A 29 29.17 -12.42 -12.26
C GLU A 29 27.79 -11.83 -11.91
N GLN A 30 27.01 -12.50 -11.06
CA GLN A 30 25.70 -11.99 -10.63
C GLN A 30 25.81 -10.71 -9.78
N ALA A 31 26.83 -10.56 -8.96
CA ALA A 31 27.08 -9.35 -8.18
C ALA A 31 27.32 -8.13 -9.10
N LYS A 32 28.10 -8.29 -10.16
CA LYS A 32 28.36 -7.24 -11.16
C LYS A 32 27.07 -6.90 -11.93
N GLU A 33 26.33 -7.90 -12.41
CA GLU A 33 25.05 -7.72 -13.08
C GLU A 33 24.05 -6.95 -12.18
N ALA A 34 23.92 -7.35 -10.91
CA ALA A 34 23.01 -6.70 -9.98
C ALA A 34 23.41 -5.24 -9.68
N ALA A 35 24.72 -4.97 -9.56
CA ALA A 35 25.24 -3.61 -9.36
C ALA A 35 25.01 -2.72 -10.60
N GLU A 36 25.20 -3.25 -11.80
CA GLU A 36 24.89 -2.57 -13.08
C GLU A 36 23.40 -2.26 -13.21
N HIS A 37 22.52 -3.15 -12.75
CA HIS A 37 21.08 -2.88 -12.66
C HIS A 37 20.72 -1.83 -11.60
N GLY A 38 21.68 -1.44 -10.75
CA GLY A 38 21.54 -0.41 -9.73
C GLY A 38 21.16 -0.92 -8.35
N ALA A 39 21.24 -2.22 -8.09
CA ALA A 39 21.00 -2.79 -6.77
C ALA A 39 21.99 -2.23 -5.75
N LYS A 40 21.50 -1.90 -4.55
CA LYS A 40 22.30 -1.38 -3.43
C LYS A 40 22.52 -2.42 -2.33
N ILE A 41 21.68 -3.44 -2.32
CA ILE A 41 21.82 -4.62 -1.46
C ILE A 41 21.55 -5.84 -2.32
N VAL A 42 22.46 -6.82 -2.29
CA VAL A 42 22.28 -8.11 -2.97
C VAL A 42 22.48 -9.22 -1.95
N VAL A 43 21.53 -10.11 -1.85
CA VAL A 43 21.55 -11.24 -0.92
C VAL A 43 21.69 -12.53 -1.73
N PHE A 44 22.70 -13.33 -1.38
CA PHE A 44 22.95 -14.67 -1.90
C PHE A 44 22.48 -15.74 -0.90
N PRO A 45 22.31 -17.01 -1.31
CA PRO A 45 21.85 -18.06 -0.44
C PRO A 45 22.84 -18.43 0.69
N GLU A 46 22.30 -19.11 1.68
CA GLU A 46 23.06 -19.77 2.76
C GLU A 46 24.10 -20.73 2.18
N LEU A 47 25.33 -20.68 2.71
CA LEU A 47 26.46 -21.53 2.30
C LEU A 47 26.75 -21.56 0.78
N CYS A 48 26.33 -20.53 0.03
CA CYS A 48 26.45 -20.50 -1.43
C CYS A 48 27.90 -20.58 -1.95
N ILE A 49 28.90 -20.25 -1.13
CA ILE A 49 30.31 -20.37 -1.52
C ILE A 49 30.73 -21.84 -1.64
N THR A 50 30.24 -22.72 -0.77
CA THR A 50 30.58 -24.16 -0.79
C THR A 50 29.48 -25.06 -1.38
N GLY A 51 28.24 -24.59 -1.33
CA GLY A 51 27.02 -25.39 -1.36
C GLY A 51 26.62 -25.81 0.06
N TYR A 52 25.31 -25.84 0.30
CA TYR A 52 24.70 -26.26 1.58
C TYR A 52 24.88 -27.78 1.81
N THR A 53 24.85 -28.56 0.76
CA THR A 53 24.82 -30.02 0.79
C THR A 53 26.20 -30.68 0.81
N CYS A 54 27.23 -30.00 1.30
CA CYS A 54 28.58 -30.56 1.45
C CYS A 54 28.70 -31.66 2.52
N ASN A 55 27.75 -31.74 3.46
CA ASN A 55 27.72 -32.78 4.52
C ASN A 55 29.09 -32.85 5.27
N ASP A 56 29.62 -34.05 5.48
CA ASP A 56 30.89 -34.28 6.21
C ASP A 56 32.12 -33.65 5.51
N LEU A 57 32.00 -33.15 4.26
CA LEU A 57 33.07 -32.40 3.64
C LEU A 57 33.33 -31.06 4.36
N PHE A 58 32.39 -30.52 5.11
CA PHE A 58 32.60 -29.36 5.98
C PHE A 58 33.68 -29.60 7.05
N LEU A 59 34.01 -30.87 7.36
CA LEU A 59 35.06 -31.21 8.30
C LEU A 59 36.46 -31.27 7.63
N GLN A 60 36.54 -31.01 6.32
CA GLN A 60 37.79 -31.02 5.57
C GLN A 60 38.44 -29.62 5.54
N GLU A 61 39.65 -29.51 6.08
CA GLU A 61 40.39 -28.26 6.17
C GLU A 61 40.54 -27.57 4.81
N LEU A 62 40.83 -28.34 3.77
CA LEU A 62 40.98 -27.82 2.41
C LEU A 62 39.71 -27.10 1.93
N LEU A 63 38.49 -27.60 2.23
CA LEU A 63 37.25 -26.95 1.84
C LEU A 63 37.09 -25.61 2.57
N LEU A 64 37.41 -25.56 3.86
CA LEU A 64 37.32 -24.36 4.68
C LEU A 64 38.30 -23.28 4.24
N GLU A 65 39.55 -23.68 3.94
CA GLU A 65 40.56 -22.78 3.38
C GLU A 65 40.11 -22.19 2.04
N LYS A 66 39.65 -23.04 1.12
CA LYS A 66 39.17 -22.60 -0.19
C LYS A 66 37.90 -21.73 -0.10
N ALA A 67 37.04 -21.95 0.88
CA ALA A 67 35.90 -21.06 1.15
C ALA A 67 36.37 -19.66 1.62
N LYS A 68 37.39 -19.57 2.46
CA LYS A 68 37.99 -18.29 2.88
C LYS A 68 38.65 -17.56 1.72
N GLU A 69 39.42 -18.27 0.89
CA GLU A 69 40.03 -17.69 -0.33
C GLU A 69 38.96 -17.16 -1.29
N ALA A 70 37.87 -17.92 -1.51
CA ALA A 70 36.74 -17.54 -2.34
C ALA A 70 36.03 -16.27 -1.82
N LEU A 71 35.84 -16.16 -0.50
CA LEU A 71 35.29 -14.93 0.12
C LEU A 71 36.16 -13.71 -0.15
N LEU A 72 37.49 -13.86 -0.03
CA LEU A 72 38.46 -12.77 -0.31
C LEU A 72 38.44 -12.39 -1.79
N THR A 73 38.33 -13.37 -2.70
CA THR A 73 38.19 -13.13 -4.15
C THR A 73 36.90 -12.35 -4.44
N ILE A 74 35.76 -12.74 -3.85
CA ILE A 74 34.49 -12.02 -4.03
C ILE A 74 34.63 -10.58 -3.51
N ALA A 75 35.25 -10.38 -2.35
CA ALA A 75 35.45 -9.05 -1.78
C ALA A 75 36.30 -8.17 -2.70
N GLU A 76 37.39 -8.70 -3.26
CA GLU A 76 38.28 -8.00 -4.19
C GLU A 76 37.59 -7.65 -5.51
N GLU A 77 36.96 -8.62 -6.16
CA GLU A 77 36.26 -8.48 -7.45
C GLU A 77 35.09 -7.51 -7.40
N THR A 78 34.43 -7.39 -6.24
CA THR A 78 33.34 -6.45 -6.00
C THR A 78 33.75 -5.14 -5.37
N GLY A 79 35.07 -4.94 -5.17
CA GLY A 79 35.65 -3.83 -4.41
C GLY A 79 35.37 -2.43 -4.96
N GLN A 80 35.08 -2.29 -6.25
CA GLN A 80 34.71 -1.02 -6.90
C GLN A 80 33.21 -0.75 -6.93
N LEU A 81 32.38 -1.72 -6.50
CA LEU A 81 30.93 -1.62 -6.59
C LEU A 81 30.35 -0.91 -5.36
N GLU A 82 29.43 0.02 -5.58
CA GLU A 82 28.66 0.69 -4.53
C GLU A 82 27.42 -0.11 -4.13
N THR A 83 27.63 -1.38 -3.81
CA THR A 83 26.59 -2.35 -3.47
C THR A 83 27.04 -3.17 -2.28
N LEU A 84 26.12 -3.43 -1.37
CA LEU A 84 26.31 -4.27 -0.20
C LEU A 84 25.95 -5.71 -0.57
N PHE A 85 26.87 -6.65 -0.40
CA PHE A 85 26.68 -8.05 -0.73
C PHE A 85 26.63 -8.90 0.54
N LEU A 86 25.71 -9.84 0.62
CA LEU A 86 25.63 -10.84 1.68
C LEU A 86 25.82 -12.22 1.06
N VAL A 87 26.85 -12.93 1.50
CA VAL A 87 27.21 -14.26 0.98
C VAL A 87 27.35 -15.27 2.11
N GLY A 88 26.88 -16.50 1.90
CA GLY A 88 26.92 -17.58 2.89
C GLY A 88 28.16 -18.47 2.75
N LEU A 89 28.84 -18.77 3.88
CA LEU A 89 30.01 -19.66 3.91
C LEU A 89 30.20 -20.33 5.27
N PRO A 90 30.89 -21.51 5.33
CA PRO A 90 31.34 -22.08 6.59
C PRO A 90 32.58 -21.32 7.11
N VAL A 91 32.64 -21.06 8.42
CA VAL A 91 33.77 -20.38 9.07
C VAL A 91 34.21 -21.15 10.31
N ASP A 92 35.46 -21.55 10.38
CA ASP A 92 36.08 -22.04 11.61
C ASP A 92 36.55 -20.88 12.48
N LYS A 93 36.21 -20.92 13.75
CA LYS A 93 36.66 -19.95 14.76
C LYS A 93 36.80 -20.62 16.11
N ASP A 94 37.97 -20.47 16.71
CA ASP A 94 38.29 -20.99 18.05
C ASP A 94 37.98 -22.49 18.21
N GLY A 95 38.28 -23.28 17.17
CA GLY A 95 38.04 -24.73 17.13
C GLY A 95 36.58 -25.16 16.97
N ARG A 96 35.69 -24.23 16.54
CA ARG A 96 34.29 -24.47 16.26
C ARG A 96 33.95 -24.02 14.84
N LEU A 97 33.08 -24.75 14.18
CA LEU A 97 32.58 -24.43 12.84
C LEU A 97 31.23 -23.72 12.92
N TYR A 98 31.09 -22.64 12.17
CA TYR A 98 29.88 -21.83 12.09
C TYR A 98 29.37 -21.71 10.65
N ASN A 99 28.07 -21.73 10.49
CA ASN A 99 27.37 -21.32 9.26
C ASN A 99 27.16 -19.81 9.31
N VAL A 100 27.74 -19.07 8.37
CA VAL A 100 27.92 -17.61 8.50
C VAL A 100 27.43 -16.88 7.26
N ALA A 101 26.77 -15.74 7.45
CA ALA A 101 26.59 -14.70 6.44
C ALA A 101 27.68 -13.63 6.58
N ALA A 102 28.49 -13.45 5.55
CA ALA A 102 29.47 -12.35 5.47
C ALA A 102 28.88 -11.16 4.72
N VAL A 103 29.03 -9.96 5.29
CA VAL A 103 28.58 -8.70 4.69
C VAL A 103 29.77 -7.98 4.09
N LEU A 104 29.74 -7.80 2.77
CA LEU A 104 30.82 -7.21 1.97
C LEU A 104 30.44 -5.83 1.44
N TYR A 105 31.35 -4.91 1.48
CA TYR A 105 31.21 -3.59 0.88
C TYR A 105 32.56 -2.98 0.50
N ARG A 106 32.72 -2.58 -0.75
CA ARG A 106 33.94 -1.93 -1.29
C ARG A 106 35.25 -2.64 -0.88
N GLY A 107 35.30 -3.94 -1.12
CA GLY A 107 36.48 -4.77 -0.86
C GLY A 107 36.70 -5.10 0.62
N ARG A 108 35.82 -4.68 1.52
CA ARG A 108 35.93 -4.93 2.96
C ARG A 108 34.80 -5.88 3.41
N ILE A 109 35.15 -6.70 4.40
CA ILE A 109 34.15 -7.50 5.13
C ILE A 109 33.75 -6.68 6.35
N LEU A 110 32.51 -6.17 6.34
CA LEU A 110 31.96 -5.31 7.40
C LEU A 110 31.58 -6.08 8.66
N GLY A 111 31.22 -7.35 8.52
CA GLY A 111 30.83 -8.21 9.64
C GLY A 111 30.51 -9.62 9.18
N MET A 112 30.51 -10.54 10.13
CA MET A 112 30.18 -11.95 9.96
C MET A 112 29.10 -12.34 10.97
N ILE A 113 27.95 -12.81 10.48
CA ILE A 113 26.78 -13.16 11.26
C ILE A 113 26.63 -14.69 11.28
N PRO A 114 26.93 -15.37 12.40
CA PRO A 114 26.71 -16.81 12.51
C PRO A 114 25.22 -17.14 12.71
N LYS A 115 24.77 -18.22 12.09
CA LYS A 115 23.41 -18.79 12.28
C LYS A 115 23.17 -19.10 13.75
N LYS A 116 22.08 -18.57 14.31
CA LYS A 116 21.79 -18.70 15.72
C LYS A 116 21.06 -20.01 16.04
N ASN A 117 20.11 -20.40 15.21
CA ASN A 117 19.29 -21.58 15.42
C ASN A 117 19.70 -22.68 14.42
N ILE A 118 20.28 -23.76 14.93
CA ILE A 118 20.79 -24.88 14.13
C ILE A 118 19.75 -26.00 14.12
N PRO A 119 19.14 -26.37 12.97
CA PRO A 119 18.13 -27.40 12.90
C PRO A 119 18.75 -28.80 13.09
N MET A 120 18.08 -29.64 13.91
CA MET A 120 18.44 -31.01 14.22
C MET A 120 17.17 -31.87 14.30
N TYR A 121 16.35 -31.83 13.26
CA TYR A 121 15.11 -32.59 13.19
C TYR A 121 14.78 -32.94 11.74
N ALA A 122 13.98 -34.00 11.54
CA ALA A 122 13.58 -34.57 10.25
C ALA A 122 14.79 -34.73 9.30
N GLU A 123 14.76 -34.11 8.14
CA GLU A 123 15.85 -34.16 7.15
C GLU A 123 17.05 -33.28 7.50
N PHE A 124 16.98 -32.43 8.52
CA PHE A 124 18.04 -31.50 8.90
C PHE A 124 18.88 -32.03 10.06
N TYR A 125 20.21 -32.02 9.89
CA TYR A 125 21.19 -32.40 10.90
C TYR A 125 22.42 -31.49 10.93
N GLU A 126 22.21 -30.20 10.74
CA GLU A 126 23.26 -29.19 10.71
C GLU A 126 24.11 -29.18 11.99
N GLY A 127 23.55 -29.50 13.15
CA GLY A 127 24.27 -29.58 14.42
C GLY A 127 25.34 -30.70 14.48
N ARG A 128 25.42 -31.58 13.46
CA ARG A 128 26.54 -32.50 13.27
C ARG A 128 27.82 -31.73 12.94
N HIS A 129 27.71 -30.56 12.26
CA HIS A 129 28.84 -29.82 11.75
C HIS A 129 28.96 -28.44 12.41
N PHE A 130 27.84 -27.72 12.58
CA PHE A 130 27.85 -26.32 12.95
C PHE A 130 27.46 -26.06 14.41
N THR A 131 28.10 -25.05 14.99
CA THR A 131 27.81 -24.54 16.33
C THR A 131 26.85 -23.36 16.23
N PRO A 132 25.85 -23.22 17.13
CA PRO A 132 25.00 -22.06 17.22
C PRO A 132 25.79 -20.76 17.42
N GLY A 133 25.41 -19.72 16.69
CA GLY A 133 26.01 -18.39 16.84
C GLY A 133 25.61 -17.70 18.15
N GLU A 134 26.55 -16.97 18.73
CA GLU A 134 26.32 -16.22 19.96
C GLU A 134 25.84 -14.78 19.66
N GLU A 135 25.04 -14.22 20.58
CA GLU A 135 24.57 -12.82 20.49
C GLU A 135 25.73 -11.82 20.72
N THR A 136 26.70 -12.19 21.54
CA THR A 136 27.87 -11.36 21.85
C THR A 136 28.75 -11.18 20.63
N VAL A 137 29.03 -9.93 20.30
CA VAL A 137 29.93 -9.62 19.17
C VAL A 137 31.38 -9.73 19.64
N THR A 138 32.16 -10.55 18.93
CA THR A 138 33.57 -10.79 19.13
C THR A 138 34.35 -10.41 17.86
N GLU A 139 35.66 -10.63 17.84
CA GLU A 139 36.48 -10.40 16.66
C GLU A 139 36.80 -11.72 15.93
N TYR A 140 36.83 -11.64 14.60
CA TYR A 140 37.37 -12.66 13.72
C TYR A 140 38.49 -12.06 12.88
N ARG A 141 39.62 -12.75 12.79
CA ARG A 141 40.80 -12.27 12.02
C ARG A 141 40.88 -13.04 10.71
N LEU A 142 40.82 -12.32 9.59
CA LEU A 142 41.02 -12.86 8.25
C LEU A 142 42.11 -12.05 7.53
N GLY A 143 43.30 -12.64 7.37
CA GLY A 143 44.44 -11.92 6.87
C GLY A 143 44.79 -10.69 7.74
N LYS A 144 44.71 -9.49 7.17
CA LYS A 144 44.93 -8.22 7.88
C LYS A 144 43.68 -7.57 8.43
N GLN A 145 42.50 -8.10 8.11
CA GLN A 145 41.22 -7.53 8.55
C GLN A 145 40.82 -8.12 9.93
N VAL A 146 40.34 -7.22 10.81
CA VAL A 146 39.69 -7.58 12.05
C VAL A 146 38.21 -7.32 11.82
N ILE A 147 37.40 -8.36 11.87
CA ILE A 147 35.98 -8.37 11.44
C ILE A 147 35.10 -8.63 12.66
N PRO A 148 34.04 -7.82 12.90
CA PRO A 148 33.06 -8.12 13.90
C PRO A 148 32.33 -9.46 13.59
N PHE A 149 32.23 -10.33 14.61
CA PHE A 149 31.65 -11.65 14.50
C PHE A 149 30.61 -11.87 15.62
N GLY A 150 29.35 -12.09 15.27
CA GLY A 150 28.25 -12.33 16.20
C GLY A 150 26.88 -12.04 15.58
N SER A 151 25.80 -12.53 16.20
CA SER A 151 24.46 -12.34 15.64
C SER A 151 23.86 -10.95 15.90
N ASN A 152 24.35 -10.20 16.91
CA ASN A 152 23.86 -8.86 17.23
C ASN A 152 24.61 -7.76 16.46
N LEU A 153 24.67 -7.89 15.13
CA LEU A 153 25.22 -6.90 14.22
C LEU A 153 24.15 -6.21 13.40
N LEU A 154 24.26 -4.88 13.26
CA LEU A 154 23.48 -4.08 12.33
C LEU A 154 24.41 -3.26 11.43
N PHE A 155 23.98 -2.98 10.19
CA PHE A 155 24.74 -2.18 9.22
C PHE A 155 23.92 -0.96 8.85
N ARG A 156 24.45 0.24 9.11
CA ARG A 156 23.73 1.51 8.93
C ARG A 156 24.35 2.36 7.84
N CYS A 157 23.54 2.80 6.89
CA CYS A 157 23.94 3.78 5.90
C CYS A 157 24.01 5.18 6.53
N GLU A 158 25.15 5.89 6.34
CA GLU A 158 25.36 7.22 6.92
C GLU A 158 24.50 8.28 6.19
N GLU A 159 24.40 8.21 4.86
CA GLU A 159 23.67 9.17 4.02
C GLU A 159 22.15 8.94 4.02
N LEU A 160 21.71 7.74 4.39
CA LEU A 160 20.29 7.39 4.57
C LEU A 160 20.12 6.66 5.90
N PRO A 161 20.07 7.39 7.02
CA PRO A 161 20.06 6.79 8.37
C PRO A 161 18.89 5.83 8.65
N GLU A 162 17.85 5.92 7.87
CA GLU A 162 16.70 4.99 7.89
C GLU A 162 17.01 3.64 7.24
N LEU A 163 18.10 3.53 6.47
CA LEU A 163 18.56 2.24 5.94
C LEU A 163 19.46 1.57 6.98
N ILE A 164 18.88 0.64 7.71
CA ILE A 164 19.58 -0.21 8.69
C ILE A 164 19.29 -1.66 8.35
N LEU A 165 20.34 -2.41 8.01
CA LEU A 165 20.25 -3.81 7.64
C LEU A 165 20.54 -4.71 8.85
N GLY A 166 19.68 -5.69 9.11
CA GLY A 166 19.92 -6.85 9.95
C GLY A 166 19.94 -8.13 9.11
N CYS A 167 20.59 -9.17 9.61
CA CYS A 167 20.71 -10.44 8.90
C CYS A 167 20.41 -11.62 9.82
N GLU A 168 19.70 -12.62 9.28
CA GLU A 168 19.46 -13.92 9.91
C GLU A 168 19.57 -15.02 8.85
N LEU A 169 19.73 -16.28 9.27
CA LEU A 169 19.96 -17.39 8.35
C LEU A 169 18.86 -18.46 8.50
N CYS A 170 18.20 -18.77 7.40
CA CYS A 170 17.32 -19.91 7.17
C CYS A 170 16.41 -20.25 8.37
N GLU A 171 16.80 -21.25 9.18
CA GLU A 171 16.04 -21.72 10.36
C GLU A 171 15.70 -20.61 11.34
N ASP A 172 16.49 -19.56 11.40
CA ASP A 172 16.23 -18.39 12.25
C ASP A 172 14.85 -17.76 12.02
N LEU A 173 14.31 -17.85 10.79
CA LEU A 173 12.95 -17.39 10.48
C LEU A 173 11.85 -18.30 11.07
N TRP A 174 12.12 -19.61 11.20
CA TRP A 174 11.10 -20.62 11.51
C TRP A 174 10.85 -20.79 13.02
N VAL A 175 11.76 -20.28 13.85
CA VAL A 175 11.66 -20.38 15.31
C VAL A 175 10.62 -19.41 15.88
N ALA A 176 10.16 -19.69 17.11
CA ALA A 176 9.14 -18.87 17.79
C ALA A 176 9.59 -17.40 18.01
N GLU A 177 10.88 -17.16 18.25
CA GLU A 177 11.48 -15.82 18.40
C GLU A 177 12.65 -15.66 17.43
N PRO A 178 12.39 -15.28 16.17
CA PRO A 178 13.42 -15.02 15.18
C PRO A 178 14.38 -13.88 15.61
N PRO A 179 15.68 -13.96 15.28
CA PRO A 179 16.63 -12.85 15.49
C PRO A 179 16.16 -11.52 14.88
N SER A 180 15.49 -11.56 13.73
CA SER A 180 14.87 -10.39 13.08
C SER A 180 13.95 -9.61 13.99
N THR A 181 13.29 -10.25 14.98
CA THR A 181 12.48 -9.54 15.98
C THR A 181 13.35 -8.56 16.79
N SER A 182 14.48 -9.02 17.30
CA SER A 182 15.42 -8.18 18.04
C SER A 182 16.06 -7.13 17.13
N HIS A 183 16.48 -7.51 15.91
CA HIS A 183 17.04 -6.59 14.92
C HIS A 183 16.11 -5.42 14.62
N ALA A 184 14.81 -5.70 14.34
CA ALA A 184 13.82 -4.66 14.04
C ALA A 184 13.57 -3.73 15.24
N LEU A 185 13.48 -4.28 16.46
CA LEU A 185 13.32 -3.51 17.69
C LEU A 185 14.56 -2.66 18.04
N MET A 186 15.75 -3.08 17.57
CA MET A 186 16.99 -2.31 17.67
C MET A 186 17.22 -1.35 16.50
N GLY A 187 16.28 -1.27 15.55
CA GLY A 187 16.25 -0.26 14.50
C GLY A 187 16.36 -0.76 13.07
N ALA A 188 16.66 -2.05 12.84
CA ALA A 188 16.75 -2.58 11.48
C ALA A 188 15.43 -2.35 10.70
N THR A 189 15.54 -1.70 9.56
CA THR A 189 14.42 -1.46 8.63
C THR A 189 14.40 -2.45 7.47
N VAL A 190 15.53 -3.12 7.23
CA VAL A 190 15.67 -4.19 6.23
C VAL A 190 16.23 -5.42 6.92
N ILE A 191 15.63 -6.57 6.67
CA ILE A 191 16.11 -7.89 7.11
C ILE A 191 16.49 -8.67 5.87
N ALA A 192 17.71 -9.21 5.87
CA ALA A 192 18.17 -10.19 4.89
C ALA A 192 18.16 -11.59 5.53
N ASN A 193 17.60 -12.55 4.84
CA ASN A 193 17.61 -13.95 5.24
C ASN A 193 18.26 -14.79 4.13
N LEU A 194 19.41 -15.35 4.42
CA LEU A 194 20.11 -16.27 3.55
C LEU A 194 19.64 -17.68 3.90
N SER A 195 19.05 -18.38 2.96
CA SER A 195 18.42 -19.69 3.18
C SER A 195 18.95 -20.77 2.25
N ALA A 196 18.82 -22.02 2.72
CA ALA A 196 18.89 -23.23 1.94
C ALA A 196 17.69 -24.11 2.33
N SER A 197 16.51 -23.69 1.91
CA SER A 197 15.24 -24.37 2.24
C SER A 197 14.86 -25.32 1.12
N ASN A 198 14.78 -26.63 1.45
CA ASN A 198 14.33 -27.64 0.51
C ASN A 198 12.84 -27.45 0.14
N GLU A 199 12.46 -28.01 -1.00
CA GLU A 199 11.06 -28.00 -1.46
C GLU A 199 10.32 -29.26 -1.05
N THR A 200 9.16 -29.09 -0.47
CA THR A 200 8.11 -30.10 -0.28
C THR A 200 6.77 -29.49 -0.69
N VAL A 201 5.77 -30.33 -0.93
CA VAL A 201 4.44 -29.86 -1.33
C VAL A 201 3.87 -28.90 -0.29
N SER A 202 3.39 -27.72 -0.73
CA SER A 202 2.81 -26.65 0.09
C SER A 202 3.78 -25.91 1.05
N LYS A 203 5.08 -26.22 1.04
CA LYS A 203 6.06 -25.51 1.87
C LYS A 203 6.27 -24.07 1.39
N ASP A 204 6.11 -23.81 0.11
CA ASP A 204 6.18 -22.48 -0.51
C ASP A 204 5.08 -21.54 0.00
N ASP A 205 3.85 -22.03 0.18
CA ASP A 205 2.74 -21.26 0.76
C ASP A 205 3.06 -20.84 2.21
N TYR A 206 3.55 -21.79 3.02
CA TYR A 206 3.91 -21.52 4.40
C TYR A 206 5.12 -20.57 4.51
N ARG A 207 6.14 -20.74 3.67
CA ARG A 207 7.30 -19.83 3.56
C ARG A 207 6.84 -18.40 3.22
N THR A 208 5.99 -18.27 2.21
CA THR A 208 5.42 -16.98 1.80
C THR A 208 4.62 -16.33 2.94
N LEU A 209 3.82 -17.10 3.67
CA LEU A 209 3.07 -16.62 4.82
C LEU A 209 4.00 -16.09 5.92
N LEU A 210 5.04 -16.84 6.28
CA LEU A 210 6.01 -16.44 7.31
C LEU A 210 6.73 -15.14 6.95
N ILE A 211 7.19 -14.99 5.70
CA ILE A 211 7.90 -13.80 5.24
C ILE A 211 6.98 -12.58 5.25
N LYS A 212 5.76 -12.70 4.73
CA LYS A 212 4.75 -11.64 4.77
C LYS A 212 4.39 -11.25 6.21
N ALA A 213 4.13 -12.23 7.07
CA ALA A 213 3.79 -12.00 8.47
C ALA A 213 4.95 -11.33 9.24
N SER A 214 6.19 -11.78 9.02
CA SER A 214 7.39 -11.19 9.64
C SER A 214 7.59 -9.75 9.18
N SER A 215 7.52 -9.47 7.88
CA SER A 215 7.68 -8.10 7.37
C SER A 215 6.57 -7.16 7.87
N ALA A 216 5.33 -7.64 8.02
CA ALA A 216 4.20 -6.89 8.57
C ALA A 216 4.39 -6.56 10.06
N ARG A 217 4.65 -7.61 10.86
CA ARG A 217 4.79 -7.48 12.32
C ARG A 217 5.98 -6.62 12.72
N LEU A 218 7.09 -6.74 11.98
CA LEU A 218 8.33 -6.03 12.25
C LEU A 218 8.40 -4.67 11.56
N LEU A 219 7.42 -4.31 10.73
CA LEU A 219 7.42 -3.09 9.92
C LEU A 219 8.77 -2.92 9.23
N CYS A 220 9.12 -3.85 8.35
CA CYS A 220 10.42 -3.87 7.66
C CYS A 220 10.30 -4.36 6.21
N GLY A 221 11.33 -4.07 5.41
CA GLY A 221 11.63 -4.82 4.21
C GLY A 221 12.25 -6.15 4.59
N TYR A 222 11.84 -7.23 3.93
CA TYR A 222 12.36 -8.58 4.17
C TYR A 222 12.81 -9.20 2.85
N ILE A 223 14.11 -9.50 2.73
CA ILE A 223 14.73 -10.11 1.56
C ILE A 223 15.06 -11.55 1.92
N TYR A 224 14.41 -12.51 1.27
CA TYR A 224 14.62 -13.92 1.45
C TYR A 224 15.20 -14.53 0.19
N THR A 225 16.40 -15.11 0.28
CA THR A 225 17.12 -15.73 -0.83
C THR A 225 17.41 -17.19 -0.49
N SER A 226 17.03 -18.13 -1.36
CA SER A 226 17.17 -19.55 -1.08
C SER A 226 18.05 -20.26 -2.11
N ALA A 227 18.78 -21.28 -1.64
CA ALA A 227 19.55 -22.17 -2.50
C ALA A 227 18.66 -22.84 -3.56
N GLY A 228 19.24 -23.06 -4.72
CA GLY A 228 18.55 -23.61 -5.88
C GLY A 228 19.34 -24.68 -6.62
N GLU A 229 19.41 -24.55 -7.93
CA GLU A 229 20.06 -25.52 -8.82
C GLU A 229 21.56 -25.64 -8.50
N GLY A 230 22.04 -26.86 -8.45
CA GLY A 230 23.44 -27.21 -8.19
C GLY A 230 23.69 -27.84 -6.83
N GLU A 231 22.77 -27.70 -5.89
CA GLU A 231 22.81 -28.47 -4.64
C GLU A 231 22.63 -29.97 -4.89
N SER A 232 23.18 -30.80 -4.00
CA SER A 232 23.02 -32.26 -4.11
C SER A 232 21.56 -32.65 -3.91
N THR A 233 21.09 -33.61 -4.73
CA THR A 233 19.72 -34.13 -4.70
C THR A 233 19.65 -35.55 -4.14
N GLN A 234 20.46 -35.87 -3.10
CA GLN A 234 20.40 -37.19 -2.47
C GLN A 234 18.99 -37.48 -1.95
N ASP A 235 18.51 -36.69 -0.99
CA ASP A 235 17.18 -36.80 -0.41
C ASP A 235 16.36 -35.49 -0.53
N LEU A 236 16.99 -34.37 -0.81
CA LEU A 236 16.39 -33.03 -0.82
C LEU A 236 16.51 -32.37 -2.19
N VAL A 237 15.53 -31.56 -2.54
CA VAL A 237 15.57 -30.73 -3.73
C VAL A 237 15.41 -29.27 -3.30
N PHE A 238 16.25 -28.38 -3.84
CA PHE A 238 16.23 -26.95 -3.55
C PHE A 238 15.65 -26.18 -4.73
N GLY A 239 14.71 -25.29 -4.43
CA GLY A 239 13.89 -24.65 -5.46
C GLY A 239 14.32 -23.25 -5.89
N GLY A 240 15.25 -22.60 -5.18
CA GLY A 240 15.60 -21.20 -5.47
C GLY A 240 14.40 -20.26 -5.34
N HIS A 241 13.51 -20.51 -4.39
CA HIS A 241 12.32 -19.67 -4.20
C HIS A 241 12.67 -18.42 -3.40
N ASP A 242 12.91 -17.32 -4.12
CA ASP A 242 13.27 -16.02 -3.59
C ASP A 242 12.02 -15.14 -3.41
N LEU A 243 11.97 -14.38 -2.30
CA LEU A 243 10.85 -13.51 -1.98
C LEU A 243 11.35 -12.19 -1.39
N ILE A 244 10.75 -11.08 -1.82
CA ILE A 244 11.00 -9.78 -1.22
C ILE A 244 9.66 -9.17 -0.80
N ALA A 245 9.52 -8.89 0.49
CA ALA A 245 8.31 -8.32 1.07
C ALA A 245 8.60 -7.00 1.81
N GLU A 246 7.60 -6.13 1.90
CA GLU A 246 7.64 -4.88 2.64
C GLU A 246 6.35 -4.68 3.41
N ASN A 247 6.44 -4.55 4.73
CA ASN A 247 5.30 -4.25 5.59
C ASN A 247 4.05 -5.11 5.27
N GLY A 248 4.25 -6.42 5.12
CA GLY A 248 3.21 -7.42 4.85
C GLY A 248 2.81 -7.58 3.39
N THR A 249 3.32 -6.74 2.51
CA THR A 249 3.07 -6.85 1.07
C THR A 249 4.21 -7.62 0.41
N LEU A 250 3.89 -8.70 -0.30
CA LEU A 250 4.85 -9.36 -1.17
C LEU A 250 5.05 -8.46 -2.40
N LEU A 251 6.26 -7.95 -2.59
CA LEU A 251 6.58 -7.06 -3.71
C LEU A 251 6.91 -7.87 -4.96
N VAL A 252 7.70 -8.93 -4.79
CA VAL A 252 8.13 -9.79 -5.88
C VAL A 252 8.54 -11.16 -5.35
N GLN A 253 8.39 -12.19 -6.17
CA GLN A 253 8.87 -13.55 -5.91
C GLN A 253 9.38 -14.19 -7.20
N SER A 254 10.36 -15.09 -7.09
CA SER A 254 10.83 -15.91 -8.21
C SER A 254 9.87 -17.08 -8.49
N ALA A 255 9.93 -17.61 -9.70
CA ALA A 255 9.41 -18.94 -9.93
C ALA A 255 10.28 -19.97 -9.20
N ARG A 256 9.68 -21.04 -8.69
CA ARG A 256 10.44 -22.15 -8.11
C ARG A 256 11.19 -22.93 -9.20
N PHE A 257 12.29 -23.55 -8.82
CA PHE A 257 13.17 -24.33 -9.70
C PHE A 257 13.80 -23.50 -10.81
N THR A 258 14.10 -22.24 -10.50
CA THR A 258 14.83 -21.33 -11.36
C THR A 258 16.05 -20.74 -10.66
N THR A 259 17.00 -20.25 -11.45
CA THR A 259 18.16 -19.47 -11.00
C THR A 259 18.07 -18.07 -11.60
N GLY A 260 18.82 -17.13 -11.04
CA GLY A 260 18.87 -15.77 -11.56
C GLY A 260 18.77 -14.71 -10.46
N ILE A 261 18.42 -13.51 -10.85
CA ILE A 261 18.38 -12.36 -9.95
C ILE A 261 16.97 -11.74 -9.98
N LEU A 262 16.42 -11.54 -8.79
CA LEU A 262 15.11 -10.94 -8.57
C LEU A 262 15.29 -9.52 -8.02
N TYR A 263 14.68 -8.50 -8.64
CA TYR A 263 14.84 -7.09 -8.27
C TYR A 263 13.54 -6.45 -7.79
N THR A 264 13.65 -5.54 -6.84
CA THR A 264 12.60 -4.58 -6.47
C THR A 264 13.18 -3.41 -5.68
N ASP A 265 12.33 -2.42 -5.34
CA ASP A 265 12.72 -1.26 -4.55
C ASP A 265 11.98 -1.26 -3.20
N LEU A 266 12.73 -1.31 -2.08
CA LEU A 266 12.22 -1.13 -0.72
C LEU A 266 12.12 0.35 -0.39
N ASP A 267 11.08 0.75 0.34
CA ASP A 267 10.86 2.13 0.76
C ASP A 267 11.13 2.30 2.27
N VAL A 268 12.37 2.59 2.62
CA VAL A 268 12.79 2.70 4.03
C VAL A 268 12.22 3.94 4.73
N LEU A 269 11.91 5.02 3.99
CA LEU A 269 11.24 6.20 4.57
C LEU A 269 9.77 5.91 4.91
N LYS A 270 9.08 5.14 4.07
CA LYS A 270 7.73 4.65 4.37
C LYS A 270 7.74 3.76 5.61
N ILE A 271 8.67 2.81 5.69
CA ILE A 271 8.85 1.94 6.86
C ILE A 271 9.03 2.77 8.13
N SER A 272 9.92 3.76 8.11
CA SER A 272 10.15 4.67 9.23
C SER A 272 8.91 5.51 9.58
N SER A 273 8.14 5.95 8.57
CA SER A 273 6.87 6.66 8.77
C SER A 273 5.82 5.78 9.44
N GLU A 274 5.68 4.53 9.00
CA GLU A 274 4.75 3.56 9.60
C GLU A 274 5.10 3.28 11.08
N ARG A 275 6.39 3.11 11.40
CA ARG A 275 6.86 2.94 12.79
C ARG A 275 6.54 4.14 13.67
N ARG A 276 6.67 5.37 13.15
CA ARG A 276 6.28 6.60 13.90
C ARG A 276 4.77 6.68 14.17
N ARG A 277 3.94 6.17 13.24
CA ARG A 277 2.48 6.14 13.39
C ARG A 277 2.01 5.05 14.35
N MET A 278 2.73 3.93 14.42
CA MET A 278 2.37 2.81 15.28
C MET A 278 2.98 2.99 16.67
N GLY A 279 2.27 3.70 17.56
CA GLY A 279 2.72 3.96 18.94
C GLY A 279 3.00 2.71 19.76
N THR A 280 2.51 1.54 19.35
CA THR A 280 2.76 0.23 19.96
C THR A 280 3.99 -0.49 19.41
N PHE A 281 4.67 0.05 18.39
CA PHE A 281 5.94 -0.48 17.93
C PHE A 281 7.02 -0.16 18.97
N GLY A 282 7.21 -1.11 19.90
CA GLY A 282 8.02 -0.93 21.11
C GLY A 282 9.52 -0.88 20.85
N LYS A 283 10.26 -0.37 21.84
CA LYS A 283 11.70 -0.58 21.95
C LYS A 283 11.95 -1.69 22.95
N ARG A 284 12.83 -2.64 22.63
CA ARG A 284 13.35 -3.55 23.67
C ARG A 284 14.31 -2.81 24.61
N PRO A 285 14.44 -3.25 25.88
CA PRO A 285 15.57 -2.88 26.70
C PRO A 285 16.87 -3.15 25.93
N MET A 286 17.83 -2.21 25.95
CA MET A 286 19.05 -2.29 25.16
C MET A 286 19.79 -3.62 25.40
N LYS A 287 19.78 -4.49 24.39
CA LYS A 287 20.78 -5.55 24.25
C LYS A 287 22.06 -4.94 23.67
N PRO A 288 23.23 -5.48 23.94
CA PRO A 288 24.47 -5.01 23.31
C PRO A 288 24.46 -5.37 21.81
N TYR A 289 24.14 -4.39 20.98
CA TYR A 289 24.26 -4.46 19.53
C TYR A 289 25.44 -3.62 19.07
N LEU A 290 26.21 -4.14 18.11
CA LEU A 290 27.19 -3.35 17.38
C LEU A 290 26.56 -2.89 16.06
N THR A 291 26.54 -1.56 15.84
CA THR A 291 26.14 -0.99 14.56
C THR A 291 27.39 -0.58 13.77
N VAL A 292 27.58 -1.20 12.62
CA VAL A 292 28.69 -0.93 11.71
C VAL A 292 28.21 0.09 10.67
N PRO A 293 28.84 1.29 10.60
CA PRO A 293 28.48 2.29 9.60
C PRO A 293 29.07 1.94 8.24
N PHE A 294 28.34 2.33 7.17
CA PHE A 294 28.85 2.35 5.81
C PHE A 294 28.31 3.57 5.05
N SER A 295 29.10 4.07 4.10
CA SER A 295 28.76 5.26 3.32
C SER A 295 28.45 4.89 1.88
N MET A 296 27.30 5.36 1.33
CA MET A 296 26.82 5.02 0.00
C MET A 296 26.15 6.21 -0.68
N GLN A 297 26.50 6.53 -1.92
CA GLN A 297 25.91 7.67 -2.63
C GLN A 297 24.40 7.51 -2.86
N LEU A 298 23.66 8.59 -2.59
CA LEU A 298 22.22 8.68 -2.85
C LEU A 298 21.94 8.98 -4.34
N THR A 299 22.01 7.96 -5.17
CA THR A 299 21.67 8.08 -6.59
C THR A 299 20.20 7.84 -6.85
N GLY A 300 19.60 8.54 -7.83
CA GLY A 300 18.29 8.22 -8.36
C GLY A 300 18.40 7.06 -9.35
N THR A 301 17.57 6.05 -9.18
CA THR A 301 17.47 4.91 -10.10
C THR A 301 16.06 4.80 -10.64
N LYS A 302 15.89 4.19 -11.84
CA LYS A 302 14.57 3.77 -12.32
C LYS A 302 14.03 2.70 -11.36
N LEU A 303 12.77 2.82 -10.96
CA LEU A 303 12.16 1.85 -10.06
C LEU A 303 11.76 0.58 -10.82
N ASP A 304 12.03 -0.58 -10.23
CA ASP A 304 11.46 -1.87 -10.67
C ASP A 304 10.10 -2.11 -10.01
N ARG A 305 9.89 -1.49 -8.85
CA ARG A 305 8.63 -1.54 -8.13
C ARG A 305 7.51 -0.87 -8.92
N LYS A 306 6.41 -1.58 -9.10
CA LYS A 306 5.20 -1.03 -9.72
C LYS A 306 4.25 -0.49 -8.66
N PHE A 307 3.54 0.58 -9.00
CA PHE A 307 2.51 1.19 -8.17
C PHE A 307 1.16 1.04 -8.85
N ALA A 308 0.14 0.63 -8.07
CA ALA A 308 -1.21 0.49 -8.60
C ALA A 308 -1.78 1.87 -8.99
N ALA A 309 -2.27 2.02 -10.21
CA ALA A 309 -2.93 3.24 -10.68
C ALA A 309 -4.23 3.52 -9.90
N HIS A 310 -4.91 2.46 -9.48
CA HIS A 310 -6.12 2.51 -8.65
C HIS A 310 -5.86 1.84 -7.29
N PRO A 311 -5.16 2.50 -6.35
CA PRO A 311 -4.67 1.86 -5.13
C PRO A 311 -5.78 1.41 -4.16
N PHE A 312 -7.01 1.88 -4.36
CA PHE A 312 -8.19 1.47 -3.59
C PHE A 312 -8.90 0.25 -4.17
N VAL A 313 -8.59 -0.14 -5.42
CA VAL A 313 -9.28 -1.21 -6.15
C VAL A 313 -8.30 -2.34 -6.42
N PRO A 314 -8.54 -3.57 -5.96
CA PRO A 314 -7.73 -4.72 -6.32
C PRO A 314 -7.77 -5.01 -7.82
N GLU A 315 -6.63 -5.43 -8.38
CA GLU A 315 -6.54 -5.85 -9.77
C GLU A 315 -7.18 -7.22 -10.01
N ASP A 316 -7.03 -8.13 -9.05
CA ASP A 316 -7.64 -9.46 -9.10
C ASP A 316 -9.15 -9.42 -8.92
N MET A 317 -9.90 -10.06 -9.81
CA MET A 317 -11.37 -10.04 -9.85
C MET A 317 -12.01 -10.70 -8.63
N VAL A 318 -11.46 -11.80 -8.14
CA VAL A 318 -12.02 -12.56 -6.99
C VAL A 318 -11.82 -11.74 -5.72
N GLU A 319 -10.62 -11.21 -5.52
CA GLU A 319 -10.31 -10.33 -4.40
C GLU A 319 -11.12 -9.03 -4.46
N ARG A 320 -11.32 -8.46 -5.64
CA ARG A 320 -12.15 -7.27 -5.85
C ARG A 320 -13.60 -7.51 -5.44
N ASN A 321 -14.20 -8.61 -5.89
CA ASN A 321 -15.59 -8.94 -5.56
C ASN A 321 -15.77 -9.18 -4.06
N ARG A 322 -14.83 -9.89 -3.43
CA ARG A 322 -14.82 -10.08 -1.97
C ARG A 322 -14.76 -8.74 -1.23
N ARG A 323 -13.87 -7.84 -1.64
CA ARG A 323 -13.75 -6.50 -1.02
C ARG A 323 -14.97 -5.63 -1.27
N CYS A 324 -15.60 -5.70 -2.45
CA CYS A 324 -16.86 -4.98 -2.70
C CYS A 324 -17.94 -5.42 -1.74
N GLU A 325 -18.11 -6.73 -1.52
CA GLU A 325 -19.07 -7.26 -0.56
C GLU A 325 -18.77 -6.84 0.88
N ASP A 326 -17.48 -6.89 1.28
CA ASP A 326 -17.03 -6.42 2.60
C ASP A 326 -17.37 -4.92 2.80
N ILE A 327 -17.09 -4.08 1.81
CA ILE A 327 -17.34 -2.63 1.88
C ILE A 327 -18.84 -2.35 2.00
N LEU A 328 -19.66 -2.93 1.13
CA LEU A 328 -21.12 -2.77 1.18
C LEU A 328 -21.68 -3.24 2.53
N SER A 329 -21.14 -4.32 3.08
CA SER A 329 -21.52 -4.81 4.40
C SER A 329 -21.12 -3.83 5.50
N ILE A 330 -19.88 -3.31 5.51
CA ILE A 330 -19.43 -2.31 6.49
C ILE A 330 -20.31 -1.06 6.44
N GLN A 331 -20.63 -0.56 5.24
CA GLN A 331 -21.52 0.60 5.07
C GLN A 331 -22.92 0.32 5.63
N ALA A 332 -23.51 -0.81 5.26
CA ALA A 332 -24.87 -1.19 5.68
C ALA A 332 -24.96 -1.44 7.19
N PHE A 333 -23.98 -2.13 7.80
CA PHE A 333 -23.93 -2.37 9.24
C PHE A 333 -23.72 -1.10 10.05
N GLY A 334 -22.90 -0.16 9.54
CA GLY A 334 -22.73 1.16 10.16
C GLY A 334 -24.05 1.93 10.21
N LEU A 335 -24.78 1.99 9.10
CA LEU A 335 -26.08 2.64 9.00
C LEU A 335 -27.15 1.89 9.83
N LYS A 336 -27.15 0.54 9.79
CA LYS A 336 -28.04 -0.31 10.58
C LYS A 336 -27.97 0.03 12.07
N LYS A 337 -26.74 0.13 12.63
CA LYS A 337 -26.56 0.48 14.03
C LYS A 337 -27.13 1.85 14.37
N ARG A 338 -27.06 2.82 13.46
CA ARG A 338 -27.66 4.14 13.65
C ARG A 338 -29.18 4.05 13.76
N TYR A 339 -29.82 3.30 12.85
CA TYR A 339 -31.28 3.06 12.87
C TYR A 339 -31.74 2.36 14.15
N GLU A 340 -31.05 1.31 14.57
CA GLU A 340 -31.35 0.61 15.83
C GLU A 340 -31.24 1.52 17.06
N HIS A 341 -30.28 2.45 17.06
CA HIS A 341 -30.07 3.36 18.18
C HIS A 341 -31.17 4.40 18.32
N ILE A 342 -31.55 5.02 17.19
CA ILE A 342 -32.56 6.11 17.22
C ILE A 342 -33.99 5.60 17.12
N GLY A 343 -34.20 4.33 16.80
CA GLY A 343 -35.54 3.74 16.62
C GLY A 343 -36.31 4.25 15.40
N CYS A 344 -35.64 4.93 14.45
CA CYS A 344 -36.21 5.45 13.24
C CYS A 344 -36.53 4.31 12.24
N LYS A 345 -37.57 4.47 11.42
CA LYS A 345 -38.03 3.48 10.41
C LYS A 345 -38.06 4.06 9.00
N THR A 346 -37.70 5.31 8.82
CA THR A 346 -37.77 6.04 7.57
C THR A 346 -36.40 6.64 7.22
N ALA A 347 -36.02 6.56 5.95
CA ALA A 347 -34.83 7.22 5.39
C ALA A 347 -35.26 8.30 4.40
N VAL A 348 -34.48 9.38 4.31
CA VAL A 348 -34.61 10.38 3.26
C VAL A 348 -33.24 10.55 2.60
N LEU A 349 -33.17 10.49 1.29
CA LEU A 349 -31.96 10.79 0.52
C LEU A 349 -32.30 11.45 -0.81
N GLY A 350 -31.45 12.39 -1.22
CA GLY A 350 -31.53 12.99 -2.55
C GLY A 350 -30.99 12.03 -3.61
N ILE A 351 -31.72 11.80 -4.68
CA ILE A 351 -31.27 11.00 -5.81
C ILE A 351 -31.16 11.89 -7.06
N SER A 352 -29.96 12.00 -7.59
CA SER A 352 -29.69 12.70 -8.84
C SER A 352 -29.65 11.80 -10.07
N GLY A 353 -29.61 10.46 -9.85
CA GLY A 353 -29.32 9.49 -10.91
C GLY A 353 -27.81 9.35 -11.21
N GLY A 354 -26.94 10.01 -10.44
CA GLY A 354 -25.48 9.84 -10.49
C GLY A 354 -24.98 8.72 -9.59
N LEU A 355 -23.68 8.39 -9.72
CA LEU A 355 -23.01 7.25 -9.05
C LEU A 355 -23.15 7.28 -7.52
N ASP A 356 -22.92 8.43 -6.90
CA ASP A 356 -22.84 8.56 -5.44
C ASP A 356 -24.19 8.38 -4.77
N SER A 357 -25.21 9.04 -5.32
CA SER A 357 -26.60 8.88 -4.85
C SER A 357 -27.12 7.46 -5.09
N THR A 358 -26.71 6.84 -6.19
CA THR A 358 -27.02 5.44 -6.49
C THR A 358 -26.41 4.51 -5.45
N LEU A 359 -25.11 4.63 -5.14
CA LEU A 359 -24.46 3.81 -4.13
C LEU A 359 -25.11 4.01 -2.75
N ALA A 360 -25.40 5.26 -2.36
CA ALA A 360 -26.05 5.55 -1.09
C ALA A 360 -27.44 4.92 -0.99
N LEU A 361 -28.21 4.91 -2.09
CA LEU A 361 -29.51 4.25 -2.16
C LEU A 361 -29.39 2.73 -2.03
N LEU A 362 -28.44 2.10 -2.73
CA LEU A 362 -28.18 0.65 -2.64
C LEU A 362 -27.79 0.22 -1.23
N VAL A 363 -26.91 0.98 -0.56
CA VAL A 363 -26.52 0.74 0.85
C VAL A 363 -27.72 0.90 1.78
N THR A 364 -28.58 1.90 1.55
CA THR A 364 -29.78 2.14 2.37
C THR A 364 -30.78 1.01 2.20
N VAL A 365 -31.02 0.55 0.97
CA VAL A 365 -31.88 -0.63 0.69
C VAL A 365 -31.37 -1.87 1.42
N ARG A 366 -30.07 -2.17 1.28
CA ARG A 366 -29.43 -3.29 1.99
C ARG A 366 -29.59 -3.17 3.51
N THR A 367 -29.50 -1.96 4.04
CA THR A 367 -29.70 -1.70 5.48
C THR A 367 -31.14 -1.99 5.91
N PHE A 368 -32.13 -1.57 5.14
CA PHE A 368 -33.53 -1.82 5.43
C PHE A 368 -33.88 -3.32 5.36
N ASP A 369 -33.34 -4.02 4.37
CA ASP A 369 -33.47 -5.47 4.27
C ASP A 369 -32.88 -6.18 5.51
N LEU A 370 -31.70 -5.76 5.99
CA LEU A 370 -31.06 -6.28 7.21
C LEU A 370 -31.86 -5.99 8.49
N LEU A 371 -32.63 -4.90 8.52
CA LEU A 371 -33.49 -4.51 9.64
C LEU A 371 -34.89 -5.13 9.56
N GLY A 372 -35.23 -5.77 8.44
CA GLY A 372 -36.58 -6.23 8.17
C GLY A 372 -37.60 -5.09 8.02
N LEU A 373 -37.14 -3.90 7.64
CA LEU A 373 -37.96 -2.74 7.38
C LEU A 373 -38.46 -2.73 5.91
N PRO A 374 -39.66 -2.24 5.64
CA PRO A 374 -40.17 -2.15 4.29
C PRO A 374 -39.37 -1.10 3.49
N ARG A 375 -38.95 -1.45 2.29
CA ARG A 375 -38.20 -0.54 1.40
C ARG A 375 -38.99 0.72 1.04
N SER A 376 -40.31 0.70 1.11
CA SER A 376 -41.18 1.87 0.99
C SER A 376 -40.96 2.94 2.07
N GLY A 377 -40.29 2.59 3.19
CA GLY A 377 -39.85 3.55 4.19
C GLY A 377 -38.62 4.36 3.74
N ILE A 378 -38.01 4.03 2.61
CA ILE A 378 -36.92 4.82 2.00
C ILE A 378 -37.56 5.83 1.05
N ILE A 379 -37.49 7.11 1.39
CA ILE A 379 -37.99 8.22 0.57
C ILE A 379 -36.83 8.74 -0.28
N ALA A 380 -36.81 8.33 -1.53
CA ALA A 380 -35.86 8.79 -2.54
C ALA A 380 -36.42 10.09 -3.16
N VAL A 381 -35.73 11.22 -2.95
CA VAL A 381 -36.21 12.54 -3.37
C VAL A 381 -35.43 12.98 -4.60
N THR A 382 -36.12 13.16 -5.72
CA THR A 382 -35.56 13.86 -6.89
C THR A 382 -35.98 15.32 -6.87
N MET A 383 -35.06 16.22 -7.14
CA MET A 383 -35.26 17.67 -7.03
C MET A 383 -34.79 18.36 -8.31
N PRO A 384 -35.59 18.32 -9.38
CA PRO A 384 -35.27 19.00 -10.62
C PRO A 384 -35.02 20.48 -10.39
N CYS A 385 -33.94 20.99 -11.02
CA CYS A 385 -33.57 22.40 -11.06
C CYS A 385 -33.00 22.74 -12.44
N PHE A 386 -32.34 23.87 -12.58
CA PHE A 386 -31.87 24.41 -13.87
C PHE A 386 -30.85 23.52 -14.60
N GLY A 387 -30.08 22.69 -13.89
CA GLY A 387 -29.03 21.84 -14.46
C GLY A 387 -29.39 20.36 -14.64
N THR A 388 -30.60 19.94 -14.26
CA THR A 388 -31.02 18.53 -14.32
C THR A 388 -31.26 18.11 -15.78
N THR A 389 -30.66 16.97 -16.19
CA THR A 389 -30.86 16.39 -17.52
C THR A 389 -31.94 15.29 -17.51
N ASP A 390 -32.60 15.05 -18.65
CA ASP A 390 -33.64 14.03 -18.76
C ASP A 390 -33.12 12.63 -18.41
N ARG A 391 -31.90 12.27 -18.86
CA ARG A 391 -31.26 10.97 -18.62
C ARG A 391 -31.06 10.69 -17.14
N THR A 392 -30.49 11.63 -16.41
CA THR A 392 -30.21 11.45 -14.97
C THR A 392 -31.51 11.43 -14.17
N TYR A 393 -32.49 12.25 -14.55
CA TYR A 393 -33.82 12.23 -13.96
C TYR A 393 -34.52 10.85 -14.17
N GLU A 394 -34.51 10.33 -15.40
CA GLU A 394 -35.08 9.01 -15.71
C GLU A 394 -34.39 7.89 -14.92
N ASN A 395 -33.05 7.91 -14.82
CA ASN A 395 -32.30 6.98 -14.03
C ASN A 395 -32.69 7.03 -12.55
N ALA A 396 -32.86 8.21 -11.96
CA ALA A 396 -33.26 8.38 -10.58
C ALA A 396 -34.68 7.77 -10.34
N CYS A 397 -35.62 8.08 -11.22
CA CYS A 397 -37.00 7.56 -11.13
C CYS A 397 -37.03 6.04 -11.26
N LEU A 398 -36.29 5.49 -12.24
CA LEU A 398 -36.28 4.05 -12.50
C LEU A 398 -35.58 3.27 -11.39
N LEU A 399 -34.46 3.79 -10.84
CA LEU A 399 -33.82 3.22 -9.67
C LEU A 399 -34.78 3.12 -8.47
N ALA A 400 -35.46 4.22 -8.12
CA ALA A 400 -36.36 4.23 -6.99
C ALA A 400 -37.49 3.21 -7.17
N LYS A 401 -38.08 3.14 -8.36
CA LYS A 401 -39.15 2.19 -8.71
C LYS A 401 -38.68 0.75 -8.63
N THR A 402 -37.53 0.43 -9.28
CA THR A 402 -37.04 -0.95 -9.38
C THR A 402 -36.57 -1.49 -8.02
N LEU A 403 -36.06 -0.62 -7.14
CA LEU A 403 -35.69 -0.97 -5.78
C LEU A 403 -36.86 -1.04 -4.81
N GLY A 404 -38.06 -0.60 -5.21
CA GLY A 404 -39.28 -0.61 -4.39
C GLY A 404 -39.28 0.45 -3.29
N THR A 405 -38.61 1.56 -3.51
CA THR A 405 -38.57 2.72 -2.60
C THR A 405 -39.66 3.72 -2.93
N THR A 406 -39.95 4.64 -2.03
CA THR A 406 -40.92 5.72 -2.27
C THR A 406 -40.23 6.87 -3.00
N LEU A 407 -40.60 7.09 -4.25
CA LEU A 407 -40.13 8.25 -5.01
C LEU A 407 -40.95 9.49 -4.64
N ARG A 408 -40.27 10.60 -4.34
CA ARG A 408 -40.88 11.91 -4.18
C ARG A 408 -40.17 12.90 -5.10
N GLU A 409 -40.92 13.62 -5.89
CA GLU A 409 -40.44 14.71 -6.72
C GLU A 409 -40.74 16.05 -6.06
N VAL A 410 -39.75 16.94 -6.01
CA VAL A 410 -39.89 18.31 -5.50
C VAL A 410 -39.20 19.25 -6.49
N ASP A 411 -39.98 19.97 -7.27
CA ASP A 411 -39.46 21.02 -8.15
C ASP A 411 -39.02 22.22 -7.30
N ILE A 412 -37.73 22.52 -7.28
CA ILE A 412 -37.18 23.60 -6.46
C ILE A 412 -36.91 24.90 -7.25
N ARG A 413 -37.29 24.97 -8.53
CA ARG A 413 -37.00 26.13 -9.39
C ARG A 413 -37.60 27.43 -8.88
N GLU A 414 -38.86 27.40 -8.43
CA GLU A 414 -39.53 28.61 -7.89
C GLU A 414 -38.87 29.06 -6.59
N SER A 415 -38.56 28.15 -5.66
CA SER A 415 -37.89 28.45 -4.40
C SER A 415 -36.53 29.11 -4.65
N VAL A 416 -35.70 28.50 -5.52
CA VAL A 416 -34.37 29.04 -5.87
C VAL A 416 -34.47 30.41 -6.56
N THR A 417 -35.40 30.57 -7.50
CA THR A 417 -35.64 31.86 -8.19
C THR A 417 -36.04 32.93 -7.19
N ARG A 418 -36.93 32.61 -6.25
CA ARG A 418 -37.33 33.53 -5.18
C ARG A 418 -36.14 33.92 -4.29
N HIS A 419 -35.37 32.92 -3.86
CA HIS A 419 -34.18 33.13 -3.05
C HIS A 419 -33.16 34.02 -3.76
N PHE A 420 -32.91 33.82 -5.05
CA PHE A 420 -32.00 34.63 -5.83
C PHE A 420 -32.47 36.07 -5.93
N ALA A 421 -33.78 36.28 -6.15
CA ALA A 421 -34.36 37.63 -6.14
C ALA A 421 -34.18 38.34 -4.78
N ASP A 422 -34.34 37.62 -3.66
CA ASP A 422 -34.22 38.17 -2.30
C ASP A 422 -32.78 38.59 -1.96
N ILE A 423 -31.76 37.88 -2.50
CA ILE A 423 -30.35 38.21 -2.28
C ILE A 423 -29.75 39.09 -3.40
N GLY A 424 -30.50 39.42 -4.44
CA GLY A 424 -30.04 40.23 -5.58
C GLY A 424 -29.10 39.48 -6.52
N GLN A 425 -29.16 38.14 -6.59
CA GLN A 425 -28.42 37.32 -7.55
C GLN A 425 -29.08 37.39 -8.92
N ASP A 426 -28.28 37.73 -9.95
CA ASP A 426 -28.73 37.68 -11.33
C ASP A 426 -28.81 36.23 -11.82
N MET A 427 -29.97 35.83 -12.40
CA MET A 427 -30.22 34.51 -12.93
C MET A 427 -29.30 34.15 -14.11
N GLU A 428 -28.81 35.10 -14.85
CA GLU A 428 -27.88 34.89 -15.97
C GLU A 428 -26.41 34.80 -15.50
N CYS A 429 -26.13 35.16 -14.24
CA CYS A 429 -24.80 35.04 -13.66
C CYS A 429 -24.60 33.65 -13.03
N HIS A 430 -24.05 32.74 -13.79
CA HIS A 430 -23.83 31.32 -13.40
C HIS A 430 -22.54 31.15 -12.58
N ASP A 431 -22.41 31.90 -11.49
CA ASP A 431 -21.28 31.87 -10.57
C ASP A 431 -21.46 30.86 -9.42
N VAL A 432 -20.52 30.86 -8.49
CA VAL A 432 -20.56 29.99 -7.30
C VAL A 432 -21.82 30.22 -6.43
N THR A 433 -22.42 31.41 -6.46
CA THR A 433 -23.66 31.70 -5.73
C THR A 433 -24.83 30.98 -6.37
N TYR A 434 -24.91 31.00 -7.70
CA TYR A 434 -25.90 30.30 -8.49
C TYR A 434 -25.86 28.77 -8.23
N GLU A 435 -24.67 28.16 -8.22
CA GLU A 435 -24.51 26.74 -7.94
C GLU A 435 -24.85 26.39 -6.47
N ASN A 436 -24.25 27.13 -5.53
CA ASN A 436 -24.43 26.85 -4.10
C ASN A 436 -25.86 27.12 -3.60
N GLY A 437 -26.57 28.07 -4.19
CA GLY A 437 -27.98 28.35 -3.87
C GLY A 437 -28.87 27.12 -4.12
N GLN A 438 -28.71 26.50 -5.29
CA GLN A 438 -29.44 25.26 -5.63
C GLN A 438 -29.09 24.10 -4.72
N ALA A 439 -27.79 23.89 -4.42
CA ALA A 439 -27.35 22.79 -3.56
C ALA A 439 -27.87 22.94 -2.11
N ARG A 440 -27.93 24.17 -1.57
CA ARG A 440 -28.48 24.42 -0.23
C ARG A 440 -29.98 24.21 -0.18
N GLU A 441 -30.72 24.64 -1.21
CA GLU A 441 -32.16 24.42 -1.30
C GLU A 441 -32.49 22.92 -1.29
N ARG A 442 -31.74 22.10 -2.06
CA ARG A 442 -31.88 20.65 -2.03
C ARG A 442 -31.69 20.09 -0.62
N THR A 443 -30.68 20.55 0.09
CA THR A 443 -30.39 20.09 1.45
C THR A 443 -31.47 20.50 2.43
N GLN A 444 -31.98 21.75 2.34
CA GLN A 444 -33.10 22.23 3.16
C GLN A 444 -34.34 21.36 2.97
N VAL A 445 -34.73 21.10 1.73
CA VAL A 445 -35.89 20.24 1.39
C VAL A 445 -35.73 18.85 2.01
N LEU A 446 -34.55 18.22 1.90
CA LEU A 446 -34.30 16.89 2.48
C LEU A 446 -34.43 16.89 4.01
N MET A 447 -33.86 17.90 4.68
CA MET A 447 -33.91 18.02 6.15
C MET A 447 -35.36 18.26 6.65
N ASP A 448 -36.13 19.07 5.95
CA ASP A 448 -37.53 19.37 6.31
C ASP A 448 -38.45 18.17 6.05
N ILE A 449 -38.23 17.44 4.96
CA ILE A 449 -38.93 16.16 4.72
C ILE A 449 -38.59 15.15 5.83
N ALA A 450 -37.28 15.06 6.22
CA ALA A 450 -36.89 14.15 7.29
C ALA A 450 -37.54 14.49 8.62
N ASN A 451 -37.66 15.77 8.97
CA ASN A 451 -38.38 16.22 10.16
C ASN A 451 -39.85 15.81 10.11
N LYS A 452 -40.51 16.02 8.98
CA LYS A 452 -41.95 15.70 8.78
C LYS A 452 -42.21 14.18 8.86
N GLU A 453 -41.30 13.38 8.30
CA GLU A 453 -41.46 11.92 8.19
C GLU A 453 -40.80 11.16 9.36
N ASN A 454 -40.23 11.87 10.35
CA ASN A 454 -39.38 11.31 11.43
C ASN A 454 -38.31 10.37 10.86
N ALA A 455 -37.55 10.88 9.92
CA ALA A 455 -36.58 10.16 9.10
C ALA A 455 -35.13 10.59 9.37
N LEU A 456 -34.19 9.75 8.90
CA LEU A 456 -32.76 10.06 8.88
C LEU A 456 -32.35 10.49 7.47
N VAL A 457 -31.67 11.64 7.34
CA VAL A 457 -31.09 12.07 6.07
C VAL A 457 -29.78 11.34 5.82
N ILE A 458 -29.70 10.60 4.70
CA ILE A 458 -28.53 9.84 4.28
C ILE A 458 -27.68 10.67 3.33
N GLY A 459 -26.40 10.84 3.68
CA GLY A 459 -25.43 11.57 2.85
C GLY A 459 -24.88 10.72 1.71
N THR A 460 -24.71 11.35 0.57
CA THR A 460 -24.26 10.70 -0.67
C THR A 460 -22.81 11.01 -1.03
N GLY A 461 -22.21 12.09 -0.48
CA GLY A 461 -20.85 12.54 -0.83
C GLY A 461 -19.78 11.49 -0.56
N ASP A 462 -18.86 11.33 -1.51
CA ASP A 462 -17.76 10.37 -1.43
C ASP A 462 -16.46 10.97 -0.86
N MET A 463 -15.46 10.10 -0.62
CA MET A 463 -14.19 10.50 -0.01
C MET A 463 -13.37 11.44 -0.91
N SER A 464 -13.42 11.29 -2.23
CA SER A 464 -12.64 12.10 -3.17
C SER A 464 -13.15 13.53 -3.25
N GLU A 465 -14.48 13.70 -3.27
CA GLU A 465 -15.12 15.00 -3.17
C GLU A 465 -14.80 15.69 -1.85
N LEU A 466 -14.85 14.94 -0.75
CA LEU A 466 -14.47 15.47 0.58
C LEU A 466 -12.99 15.84 0.64
N ALA A 467 -12.09 15.09 -0.01
CA ALA A 467 -10.67 15.42 -0.08
C ALA A 467 -10.43 16.75 -0.78
N LEU A 468 -11.09 16.96 -1.93
CA LEU A 468 -10.98 18.18 -2.73
C LEU A 468 -11.82 19.34 -2.18
N GLY A 469 -12.70 19.07 -1.21
CA GLY A 469 -13.73 20.01 -0.79
C GLY A 469 -14.68 20.39 -1.93
N TRP A 470 -14.90 19.48 -2.87
CA TRP A 470 -15.82 19.64 -4.00
C TRP A 470 -17.24 19.29 -3.55
N ALA A 471 -17.76 20.12 -2.69
CA ALA A 471 -19.10 20.09 -2.15
C ALA A 471 -19.49 21.48 -1.64
N THR A 472 -20.74 21.81 -1.69
CA THR A 472 -21.26 23.08 -1.16
C THR A 472 -21.31 23.02 0.36
N TYR A 473 -20.57 23.95 1.02
CA TYR A 473 -20.62 24.07 2.48
C TYR A 473 -22.05 24.35 2.95
N ASN A 474 -22.50 23.57 3.95
CA ASN A 474 -23.87 23.59 4.45
C ASN A 474 -24.91 23.34 3.36
N GLY A 475 -24.55 22.54 2.37
CA GLY A 475 -25.39 22.03 1.30
C GLY A 475 -25.24 20.52 1.22
N ASP A 476 -24.86 20.00 0.05
CA ASP A 476 -24.72 18.57 -0.24
C ASP A 476 -23.64 17.84 0.60
N HIS A 477 -22.72 18.57 1.24
CA HIS A 477 -21.76 17.98 2.16
C HIS A 477 -22.38 17.61 3.53
N MET A 478 -23.59 18.09 3.84
CA MET A 478 -24.27 17.87 5.11
C MET A 478 -25.31 16.76 5.04
N SER A 479 -25.34 15.95 6.06
CA SER A 479 -26.32 14.87 6.26
C SER A 479 -26.35 14.46 7.72
N MET A 480 -27.21 13.51 8.07
CA MET A 480 -27.26 12.94 9.41
C MET A 480 -26.34 11.69 9.53
N TYR A 481 -26.03 11.05 8.40
CA TYR A 481 -25.06 9.94 8.31
C TYR A 481 -24.54 9.81 6.87
N GLY A 482 -23.21 9.93 6.69
CA GLY A 482 -22.55 9.86 5.38
C GLY A 482 -22.08 8.45 5.04
N VAL A 483 -22.89 7.68 4.33
CA VAL A 483 -22.57 6.25 4.05
C VAL A 483 -21.37 6.08 3.12
N ASN A 484 -21.11 7.03 2.20
CA ASN A 484 -20.03 6.97 1.23
C ASN A 484 -18.77 7.74 1.66
N ALA A 485 -18.76 8.39 2.83
CA ALA A 485 -17.66 9.27 3.26
C ALA A 485 -16.28 8.57 3.33
N GLY A 486 -16.23 7.25 3.43
CA GLY A 486 -15.01 6.43 3.43
C GLY A 486 -14.70 5.77 2.07
N VAL A 487 -15.46 6.04 1.00
CA VAL A 487 -15.34 5.39 -0.32
C VAL A 487 -14.85 6.41 -1.35
N PRO A 488 -13.67 6.21 -2.00
CA PRO A 488 -13.20 7.10 -3.04
C PRO A 488 -13.98 6.92 -4.36
N LYS A 489 -14.01 7.95 -5.19
CA LYS A 489 -14.79 7.98 -6.45
C LYS A 489 -14.48 6.80 -7.37
N THR A 490 -13.22 6.43 -7.51
CA THR A 490 -12.81 5.28 -8.32
C THR A 490 -13.41 3.97 -7.81
N LEU A 491 -13.53 3.82 -6.49
CA LEU A 491 -14.12 2.63 -5.86
C LEU A 491 -15.66 2.64 -5.92
N VAL A 492 -16.32 3.81 -5.85
CA VAL A 492 -17.78 3.94 -6.00
C VAL A 492 -18.24 3.26 -7.29
N ARG A 493 -17.55 3.55 -8.40
CA ARG A 493 -17.83 2.95 -9.72
C ARG A 493 -17.77 1.43 -9.70
N HIS A 494 -16.76 0.86 -9.04
CA HIS A 494 -16.60 -0.59 -8.92
C HIS A 494 -17.66 -1.24 -8.02
N LEU A 495 -18.11 -0.56 -6.96
CA LEU A 495 -19.19 -1.04 -6.09
C LEU A 495 -20.53 -1.09 -6.81
N VAL A 496 -20.85 -0.06 -7.60
CA VAL A 496 -22.08 -0.03 -8.41
C VAL A 496 -22.03 -1.11 -9.50
N ALA A 497 -20.88 -1.30 -10.16
CA ALA A 497 -20.70 -2.37 -11.15
C ALA A 497 -20.84 -3.76 -10.53
N TYR A 498 -20.22 -3.99 -9.38
CA TYR A 498 -20.36 -5.24 -8.63
C TYR A 498 -21.83 -5.53 -8.26
N TYR A 499 -22.56 -4.50 -7.81
CA TYR A 499 -23.97 -4.65 -7.47
C TYR A 499 -24.81 -4.98 -8.72
N ALA A 500 -24.52 -4.33 -9.86
CA ALA A 500 -25.19 -4.62 -11.13
C ALA A 500 -24.99 -6.08 -11.58
N ASP A 501 -23.79 -6.62 -11.37
CA ASP A 501 -23.43 -8.00 -11.75
C ASP A 501 -24.04 -9.06 -10.80
N THR A 502 -24.38 -8.69 -9.56
CA THR A 502 -24.78 -9.63 -8.50
C THR A 502 -26.24 -9.52 -8.04
N CYS A 503 -26.97 -8.47 -8.44
CA CYS A 503 -28.33 -8.21 -7.93
C CYS A 503 -29.42 -9.17 -8.45
N ASN A 504 -29.12 -10.00 -9.45
CA ASN A 504 -30.07 -10.97 -10.07
C ASN A 504 -31.40 -10.34 -10.52
N ASN A 505 -31.39 -9.08 -10.96
CA ASN A 505 -32.53 -8.33 -11.46
C ASN A 505 -32.14 -7.60 -12.76
N ALA A 506 -32.69 -8.06 -13.89
CA ALA A 506 -32.28 -7.54 -15.20
C ALA A 506 -32.64 -6.05 -15.41
N GLU A 507 -33.75 -5.57 -14.88
CA GLU A 507 -34.16 -4.17 -14.97
C GLU A 507 -33.22 -3.29 -14.14
N LEU A 508 -32.90 -3.69 -12.91
CA LEU A 508 -31.93 -2.99 -12.06
C LEU A 508 -30.52 -2.99 -12.68
N THR A 509 -30.08 -4.13 -13.23
CA THR A 509 -28.79 -4.22 -13.94
C THR A 509 -28.70 -3.23 -15.10
N ALA A 510 -29.76 -3.10 -15.90
CA ALA A 510 -29.78 -2.16 -17.03
C ALA A 510 -29.65 -0.70 -16.57
N VAL A 511 -30.39 -0.30 -15.55
CA VAL A 511 -30.34 1.06 -14.99
C VAL A 511 -28.95 1.35 -14.37
N LEU A 512 -28.41 0.41 -13.59
CA LEU A 512 -27.08 0.57 -12.99
C LEU A 512 -25.97 0.70 -14.05
N LYS A 513 -26.08 -0.01 -15.16
CA LYS A 513 -25.14 0.15 -16.30
C LYS A 513 -25.29 1.51 -16.96
N ASP A 514 -26.52 2.03 -17.13
CA ASP A 514 -26.70 3.38 -17.66
C ASP A 514 -26.15 4.47 -16.74
N VAL A 515 -26.29 4.32 -15.43
CA VAL A 515 -25.66 5.19 -14.43
C VAL A 515 -24.12 5.15 -14.54
N LEU A 516 -23.54 3.95 -14.73
CA LEU A 516 -22.09 3.78 -14.93
C LEU A 516 -21.58 4.47 -16.20
N ASP A 517 -22.40 4.55 -17.24
CA ASP A 517 -22.06 5.18 -18.53
C ASP A 517 -22.33 6.69 -18.54
N THR A 518 -22.97 7.22 -17.49
CA THR A 518 -23.26 8.65 -17.36
C THR A 518 -22.02 9.42 -16.85
N PRO A 519 -21.60 10.51 -17.51
CA PRO A 519 -20.48 11.33 -17.04
C PRO A 519 -20.76 11.97 -15.68
N VAL A 520 -19.72 12.09 -14.85
CA VAL A 520 -19.84 12.75 -13.53
C VAL A 520 -20.01 14.26 -13.71
N SER A 521 -21.11 14.80 -13.20
CA SER A 521 -21.43 16.24 -13.25
C SER A 521 -22.17 16.68 -11.99
N PRO A 522 -21.96 17.91 -11.49
CA PRO A 522 -22.73 18.47 -10.39
C PRO A 522 -24.16 18.84 -10.78
N GLU A 523 -24.50 18.89 -12.09
CA GLU A 523 -25.82 19.25 -12.64
C GLU A 523 -26.42 20.54 -12.04
N LEU A 524 -25.60 21.55 -11.88
CA LEU A 524 -25.99 22.85 -11.31
C LEU A 524 -26.09 23.94 -12.39
N LEU A 525 -25.42 23.76 -13.54
CA LEU A 525 -25.49 24.68 -14.67
C LEU A 525 -26.49 24.18 -15.72
N PRO A 526 -27.21 25.09 -16.41
CA PRO A 526 -28.12 24.72 -17.48
C PRO A 526 -27.44 23.86 -18.55
N PRO A 527 -28.08 22.79 -19.05
CA PRO A 527 -27.52 21.94 -20.10
C PRO A 527 -27.34 22.72 -21.41
N VAL A 528 -26.30 22.40 -22.17
CA VAL A 528 -26.09 22.94 -23.51
C VAL A 528 -26.55 21.91 -24.53
N GLU A 529 -27.52 22.25 -25.38
CA GLU A 529 -28.11 21.35 -26.38
C GLU A 529 -28.57 19.99 -25.79
N GLY A 530 -29.12 19.99 -24.56
CA GLY A 530 -29.58 18.77 -23.87
C GLY A 530 -28.46 17.91 -23.27
N ASN A 531 -27.19 18.30 -23.43
CA ASN A 531 -26.04 17.60 -22.86
C ASN A 531 -25.51 18.30 -21.60
N ILE A 532 -24.81 17.55 -20.76
CA ILE A 532 -24.13 18.04 -19.56
C ILE A 532 -23.17 19.18 -19.94
N ALA A 533 -23.44 20.39 -19.44
CA ALA A 533 -22.65 21.59 -19.73
C ALA A 533 -21.26 21.57 -19.05
N GLN A 534 -21.13 20.85 -17.94
CA GLN A 534 -19.94 20.90 -17.09
C GLN A 534 -19.59 19.50 -16.58
N LYS A 535 -18.44 18.99 -16.99
CA LYS A 535 -17.86 17.78 -16.41
C LYS A 535 -17.00 18.16 -15.19
N THR A 536 -17.22 17.51 -14.08
CA THR A 536 -16.46 17.76 -12.85
C THR A 536 -14.96 17.63 -13.07
N GLU A 537 -14.52 16.61 -13.82
CA GLU A 537 -13.11 16.35 -14.06
C GLU A 537 -12.40 17.41 -14.91
N ASP A 538 -13.13 18.20 -15.72
CA ASP A 538 -12.54 19.31 -16.48
C ASP A 538 -12.14 20.48 -15.53
N LEU A 539 -12.82 20.62 -14.40
CA LEU A 539 -12.61 21.69 -13.42
C LEU A 539 -11.64 21.31 -12.31
N VAL A 540 -11.78 20.11 -11.76
CA VAL A 540 -10.98 19.68 -10.62
C VAL A 540 -9.85 18.75 -11.00
N GLY A 541 -9.93 18.10 -12.15
CA GLY A 541 -9.01 17.09 -12.66
C GLY A 541 -9.54 15.65 -12.52
N PRO A 542 -8.88 14.69 -13.18
CA PRO A 542 -9.28 13.29 -13.16
C PRO A 542 -9.28 12.71 -11.75
N TYR A 543 -10.39 12.10 -11.34
CA TYR A 543 -10.50 11.48 -10.02
C TYR A 543 -9.49 10.35 -9.79
N GLU A 544 -9.08 9.64 -10.83
CA GLU A 544 -8.06 8.60 -10.68
C GLU A 544 -6.71 9.17 -10.21
N LEU A 545 -6.32 10.38 -10.67
CA LEU A 545 -5.13 11.06 -10.18
C LEU A 545 -5.31 11.53 -8.73
N HIS A 546 -6.48 12.08 -8.40
CA HIS A 546 -6.75 12.55 -7.04
C HIS A 546 -6.80 11.41 -6.02
N ASP A 547 -7.40 10.29 -6.36
CA ASP A 547 -7.44 9.09 -5.51
C ASP A 547 -6.04 8.49 -5.33
N PHE A 548 -5.23 8.48 -6.39
CA PHE A 548 -3.82 8.12 -6.32
C PHE A 548 -3.05 9.05 -5.37
N PHE A 549 -3.16 10.36 -5.54
CA PHE A 549 -2.49 11.34 -4.68
C PHE A 549 -2.94 11.21 -3.23
N LEU A 550 -4.24 11.09 -3.00
CA LEU A 550 -4.83 10.93 -1.67
C LEU A 550 -4.30 9.69 -0.95
N TYR A 551 -4.23 8.56 -1.65
CA TYR A 551 -3.72 7.32 -1.08
C TYR A 551 -2.26 7.45 -0.66
N TYR A 552 -1.38 7.87 -1.57
CA TYR A 552 0.05 7.92 -1.27
C TYR A 552 0.41 9.03 -0.27
N MET A 553 -0.30 10.15 -0.29
CA MET A 553 -0.12 11.21 0.71
C MET A 553 -0.57 10.75 2.10
N LEU A 554 -1.79 10.25 2.25
CA LEU A 554 -2.34 9.93 3.58
C LEU A 554 -1.93 8.55 4.09
N ARG A 555 -2.05 7.50 3.25
CA ARG A 555 -1.73 6.14 3.69
C ARG A 555 -0.23 5.92 3.83
N CYS A 556 0.55 6.40 2.88
CA CYS A 556 2.00 6.18 2.85
C CYS A 556 2.80 7.33 3.46
N GLY A 557 2.21 8.52 3.62
CA GLY A 557 2.90 9.69 4.14
C GLY A 557 3.96 10.27 3.19
N TYR A 558 3.74 10.11 1.88
CA TYR A 558 4.69 10.57 0.87
C TYR A 558 4.66 12.10 0.72
N ALA A 559 5.83 12.68 0.58
CA ALA A 559 6.00 14.08 0.20
C ALA A 559 5.59 14.33 -1.26
N PRO A 560 5.25 15.57 -1.64
CA PRO A 560 4.76 15.89 -2.98
C PRO A 560 5.69 15.47 -4.12
N ASP A 561 7.00 15.66 -3.98
CA ASP A 561 8.01 15.25 -4.96
C ASP A 561 8.03 13.73 -5.19
N LYS A 562 7.83 12.96 -4.11
CA LYS A 562 7.75 11.51 -4.17
C LYS A 562 6.45 11.04 -4.81
N VAL A 563 5.31 11.67 -4.47
CA VAL A 563 4.01 11.40 -5.11
C VAL A 563 4.08 11.71 -6.60
N TYR A 564 4.69 12.83 -6.98
CA TYR A 564 4.88 13.21 -8.38
C TYR A 564 5.69 12.16 -9.15
N ARG A 565 6.84 11.74 -8.59
CA ARG A 565 7.69 10.74 -9.22
C ARG A 565 6.95 9.43 -9.51
N ILE A 566 6.28 8.87 -8.51
CA ILE A 566 5.57 7.59 -8.69
C ILE A 566 4.35 7.73 -9.59
N ALA A 567 3.69 8.91 -9.61
CA ALA A 567 2.59 9.18 -10.53
C ALA A 567 3.06 9.20 -12.00
N ARG A 568 4.20 9.86 -12.28
CA ARG A 568 4.81 9.85 -13.62
C ARG A 568 5.10 8.45 -14.13
N GLU A 569 5.69 7.60 -13.28
CA GLU A 569 6.01 6.21 -13.64
C GLU A 569 4.74 5.35 -13.80
N THR A 570 3.72 5.57 -12.96
CA THR A 570 2.48 4.79 -12.98
C THR A 570 1.58 5.15 -14.17
N PHE A 571 1.52 6.42 -14.51
CA PHE A 571 0.63 6.94 -15.58
C PHE A 571 1.38 7.27 -16.87
N GLU A 572 2.58 6.70 -17.06
CA GLU A 572 3.35 6.85 -18.29
C GLU A 572 2.49 6.46 -19.51
N GLY A 573 2.47 7.33 -20.53
CA GLY A 573 1.66 7.12 -21.75
C GLY A 573 0.17 7.49 -21.61
N LYS A 574 -0.35 7.77 -20.40
CA LYS A 574 -1.74 8.20 -20.17
C LYS A 574 -1.85 9.69 -19.90
N TYR A 575 -0.98 10.24 -19.06
CA TYR A 575 -0.90 11.66 -18.73
C TYR A 575 0.52 12.17 -18.93
N ASP A 576 0.65 13.38 -19.46
CA ASP A 576 1.93 14.07 -19.54
C ASP A 576 2.34 14.66 -18.18
N ASP A 577 3.63 14.98 -18.06
CA ASP A 577 4.23 15.54 -16.83
C ASP A 577 3.54 16.83 -16.38
N SER A 578 3.15 17.70 -17.33
CA SER A 578 2.52 18.98 -17.04
C SER A 578 1.14 18.78 -16.45
N THR A 579 0.38 17.82 -16.95
CA THR A 579 -0.94 17.45 -16.45
C THR A 579 -0.86 16.88 -15.03
N ILE A 580 0.04 15.93 -14.78
CA ILE A 580 0.24 15.35 -13.44
C ILE A 580 0.62 16.45 -12.44
N ARG A 581 1.58 17.31 -12.80
CA ARG A 581 2.05 18.41 -11.94
C ARG A 581 0.93 19.43 -11.65
N LYS A 582 0.17 19.82 -12.68
CA LYS A 582 -0.97 20.73 -12.54
C LYS A 582 -1.97 20.23 -11.52
N TRP A 583 -2.40 18.96 -11.67
CA TRP A 583 -3.43 18.40 -10.82
C TRP A 583 -2.93 18.05 -9.43
N LEU A 584 -1.66 17.70 -9.27
CA LEU A 584 -1.06 17.49 -7.95
C LEU A 584 -0.96 18.81 -7.16
N LYS A 585 -0.57 19.92 -7.80
CA LYS A 585 -0.61 21.26 -7.18
C LYS A 585 -2.03 21.68 -6.79
N ASN A 586 -3.01 21.45 -7.69
CA ASN A 586 -4.41 21.72 -7.41
C ASN A 586 -4.92 20.88 -6.25
N PHE A 587 -4.56 19.59 -6.20
CA PHE A 587 -4.90 18.67 -5.10
C PHE A 587 -4.41 19.21 -3.75
N TYR A 588 -3.12 19.53 -3.61
CA TYR A 588 -2.58 20.06 -2.34
C TYR A 588 -3.22 21.38 -1.95
N ARG A 589 -3.35 22.31 -2.91
CA ARG A 589 -4.01 23.61 -2.65
C ARG A 589 -5.42 23.41 -2.11
N ARG A 590 -6.25 22.60 -2.79
CA ARG A 590 -7.62 22.35 -2.36
C ARG A 590 -7.69 21.57 -1.07
N PHE A 591 -6.87 20.54 -0.93
CA PHE A 591 -6.82 19.71 0.28
C PHE A 591 -6.60 20.55 1.54
N PHE A 592 -5.72 21.53 1.49
CA PHE A 592 -5.47 22.42 2.62
C PHE A 592 -6.56 23.51 2.77
N THR A 593 -6.88 24.24 1.72
CA THR A 593 -7.81 25.38 1.81
C THR A 593 -9.25 24.95 2.12
N GLN A 594 -9.64 23.72 1.82
CA GLN A 594 -10.99 23.20 2.04
C GLN A 594 -11.14 22.38 3.35
N GLN A 595 -10.12 22.38 4.23
CA GLN A 595 -10.19 21.64 5.48
C GLN A 595 -11.36 22.06 6.38
N PHE A 596 -11.77 23.32 6.38
CA PHE A 596 -12.90 23.78 7.18
C PHE A 596 -14.19 23.01 6.87
N LYS A 597 -14.39 22.56 5.64
CA LYS A 597 -15.54 21.71 5.26
C LYS A 597 -15.45 20.33 5.93
N ARG A 598 -14.25 19.75 6.00
CA ARG A 598 -14.02 18.46 6.63
C ARG A 598 -14.13 18.50 8.16
N SER A 599 -13.90 19.66 8.78
CA SER A 599 -13.98 19.83 10.23
C SER A 599 -15.38 19.56 10.80
N CYS A 600 -16.43 19.70 9.98
CA CYS A 600 -17.82 19.49 10.38
C CYS A 600 -18.49 18.31 9.65
N LEU A 601 -17.72 17.35 9.16
CA LEU A 601 -18.28 16.18 8.48
C LEU A 601 -19.23 15.37 9.38
N PRO A 602 -20.36 14.90 8.82
CA PRO A 602 -21.22 13.93 9.46
C PRO A 602 -20.48 12.65 9.84
N ASP A 603 -21.05 11.86 10.75
CA ASP A 603 -20.57 10.50 11.00
C ASP A 603 -20.74 9.64 9.75
N GLY A 604 -19.83 8.71 9.56
CA GLY A 604 -19.87 7.72 8.49
C GLY A 604 -18.88 6.57 8.74
N PRO A 605 -19.05 5.41 8.10
CA PRO A 605 -18.22 4.25 8.33
C PRO A 605 -16.86 4.42 7.67
N LYS A 606 -15.80 3.99 8.37
CA LYS A 606 -14.48 3.79 7.78
C LYS A 606 -14.44 2.44 7.08
N VAL A 607 -14.30 2.41 5.77
CA VAL A 607 -14.31 1.17 4.98
C VAL A 607 -12.92 0.69 4.55
N GLY A 608 -11.96 1.59 4.47
CA GLY A 608 -10.59 1.29 3.99
C GLY A 608 -9.49 1.81 4.90
N SER A 609 -8.25 1.74 4.42
CA SER A 609 -7.06 2.19 5.15
C SER A 609 -6.89 3.71 5.19
N VAL A 610 -7.71 4.47 4.44
CA VAL A 610 -7.73 5.94 4.41
C VAL A 610 -9.12 6.43 4.79
N ALA A 611 -9.20 7.44 5.65
CA ALA A 611 -10.42 8.17 5.96
C ALA A 611 -10.11 9.64 6.23
N LEU A 612 -11.11 10.51 6.02
CA LEU A 612 -10.99 11.96 6.18
C LEU A 612 -11.73 12.49 7.41
N SER A 613 -12.27 11.59 8.23
CA SER A 613 -13.00 11.98 9.44
C SER A 613 -12.11 12.77 10.41
N PRO A 614 -12.54 13.96 10.85
CA PRO A 614 -11.79 14.76 11.83
C PRO A 614 -11.76 14.13 13.23
N ARG A 615 -12.59 13.11 13.47
CA ARG A 615 -12.64 12.32 14.69
C ARG A 615 -11.72 11.11 14.66
N GLY A 616 -11.20 10.75 13.47
CA GLY A 616 -10.41 9.54 13.21
C GLY A 616 -9.03 9.82 12.62
N ASP A 617 -8.85 9.46 11.36
CA ASP A 617 -7.53 9.37 10.72
C ASP A 617 -6.88 10.73 10.41
N LEU A 618 -7.66 11.78 10.11
CA LEU A 618 -7.14 13.09 9.71
C LEU A 618 -7.58 14.19 10.68
N ARG A 619 -6.72 14.53 11.62
CA ARG A 619 -6.92 15.65 12.55
C ARG A 619 -6.05 16.82 12.12
N MET A 620 -6.51 17.55 11.12
CA MET A 620 -5.79 18.68 10.53
C MET A 620 -6.46 19.99 10.93
N PRO A 621 -5.72 21.06 11.33
CA PRO A 621 -6.30 22.37 11.56
C PRO A 621 -6.81 22.98 10.26
N SER A 622 -7.92 23.71 10.34
CA SER A 622 -8.59 24.31 9.16
C SER A 622 -7.81 25.46 8.52
N ASP A 623 -6.86 26.02 9.24
CA ASP A 623 -6.03 27.16 8.86
C ASP A 623 -4.56 26.77 8.59
N ALA A 624 -4.29 25.47 8.38
CA ALA A 624 -2.97 24.99 8.03
C ALA A 624 -2.49 25.56 6.68
N CYS A 625 -1.25 26.05 6.64
CA CYS A 625 -0.64 26.60 5.43
C CYS A 625 -0.07 25.49 4.54
N ALA A 626 -0.42 25.51 3.25
CA ALA A 626 0.04 24.54 2.25
C ALA A 626 1.44 24.86 1.67
N ARG A 627 2.07 25.97 2.06
CA ARG A 627 3.22 26.55 1.35
C ARG A 627 4.36 25.54 1.15
N ILE A 628 4.82 24.86 2.19
CA ILE A 628 5.97 23.95 2.09
C ILE A 628 5.73 22.76 1.16
N TRP A 629 4.47 22.28 1.02
CA TRP A 629 4.10 21.24 0.06
C TRP A 629 4.05 21.75 -1.37
N LEU A 630 3.60 23.01 -1.56
CA LEU A 630 3.52 23.63 -2.88
C LEU A 630 4.91 24.08 -3.37
N ASP A 631 5.74 24.65 -2.50
CA ASP A 631 7.11 25.06 -2.81
C ASP A 631 7.93 23.86 -3.31
N GLN A 632 7.80 22.68 -2.69
CA GLN A 632 8.48 21.47 -3.14
C GLN A 632 8.08 21.06 -4.58
N LEU A 633 6.85 21.37 -5.01
CA LEU A 633 6.40 21.12 -6.38
C LEU A 633 6.85 22.21 -7.37
N GLU A 634 7.30 23.37 -6.90
CA GLU A 634 7.92 24.40 -7.76
C GLU A 634 9.39 24.06 -8.06
N GLU A 635 10.07 23.34 -7.15
CA GLU A 635 11.48 22.96 -7.30
C GLU A 635 11.70 21.76 -8.25
N ILE A 636 10.63 21.08 -8.65
CA ILE A 636 10.65 19.94 -9.60
C ILE A 636 10.34 20.48 -11.00
#